data_bc04c39a2468572fa4d9a31c0898048f
#
_entry.id   bc04c39a2468572fa4d9a31c0898048f
#
_cell.length_a   1.000
_cell.length_b   1.000
_cell.length_c   1.000
_cell.angle_alpha   90.00
_cell.angle_beta   90.00
_cell.angle_gamma   90.00
#
_symmetry.space_group_name_H-M   'P 1'
#
loop_
_entity.id
_entity.type
_entity.pdbx_description
1 polymer ?
#
loop_
_entity_poly.entity_id
_entity_poly.type
_entity_poly.pdbx_seq_one_letter_code
_entity_poly.pdbx_strand_id
1 'polypeptide(L)'
;MATAVSDNPLLAEDLGRVAEAGYDTELLLAGDQVGVVVRDVPLPEGRWSQESTDVMLMTTVLYPQSAMDMFWTPPDLRLASGDEPTASNLEVHFERPWRRFSWHRNSEWRPGRDDLLSHFEFALARLNDGR
;
A
#
# COMPACT_ATOMS: atom_id res chain seq x y z
N MET A 1 21.38 7.08 -12.68
CA MET A 1 20.20 6.77 -13.48
C MET A 1 18.96 7.34 -12.82
N ALA A 2 18.12 8.02 -13.61
CA ALA A 2 16.86 8.52 -13.09
C ALA A 2 15.96 7.37 -12.71
N THR A 3 15.26 7.50 -11.60
CA THR A 3 14.24 6.55 -11.17
C THR A 3 12.89 7.07 -11.61
N ALA A 4 11.88 6.19 -11.58
CA ALA A 4 10.49 6.58 -11.85
C ALA A 4 10.05 7.75 -10.96
N VAL A 5 10.54 7.80 -9.73
CA VAL A 5 10.21 8.86 -8.78
C VAL A 5 10.78 10.19 -9.22
N SER A 6 12.04 10.20 -9.67
CA SER A 6 12.68 11.42 -10.15
C SER A 6 11.98 12.00 -11.37
N ASP A 7 11.40 11.10 -12.20
CA ASP A 7 10.72 11.49 -13.43
C ASP A 7 9.23 11.75 -13.23
N ASN A 8 8.72 11.56 -12.02
CA ASN A 8 7.30 11.73 -11.72
C ASN A 8 7.11 12.68 -10.52
N PRO A 9 7.03 13.99 -10.79
CA PRO A 9 6.93 14.99 -9.70
C PRO A 9 5.64 14.86 -8.89
N LEU A 10 4.55 14.36 -9.47
CA LEU A 10 3.30 14.17 -8.73
C LEU A 10 3.44 13.02 -7.72
N LEU A 11 4.11 11.97 -8.09
CA LEU A 11 4.38 10.88 -7.16
C LEU A 11 5.31 11.35 -6.04
N ALA A 12 6.35 12.09 -6.37
CA ALA A 12 7.28 12.63 -5.38
C ALA A 12 6.57 13.57 -4.39
N GLU A 13 5.67 14.40 -4.88
CA GLU A 13 4.87 15.29 -4.05
C GLU A 13 3.98 14.49 -3.09
N ASP A 14 3.32 13.46 -3.58
CA ASP A 14 2.42 12.64 -2.77
C ASP A 14 3.19 11.82 -1.73
N LEU A 15 4.40 11.37 -2.06
CA LEU A 15 5.28 10.74 -1.08
C LEU A 15 5.63 11.70 0.05
N GLY A 16 5.86 12.98 -0.28
CA GLY A 16 6.08 14.02 0.71
C GLY A 16 4.89 14.19 1.65
N ARG A 17 3.68 14.10 1.13
CA ARG A 17 2.47 14.19 1.95
C ARG A 17 2.35 13.04 2.93
N VAL A 18 2.70 11.83 2.51
CA VAL A 18 2.73 10.66 3.40
C VAL A 18 3.78 10.86 4.50
N ALA A 19 4.95 11.37 4.13
CA ALA A 19 6.00 11.67 5.11
C ALA A 19 5.55 12.73 6.12
N GLU A 20 4.86 13.78 5.67
CA GLU A 20 4.31 14.81 6.54
C GLU A 20 3.28 14.25 7.52
N ALA A 21 2.58 13.20 7.13
CA ALA A 21 1.63 12.51 8.01
C ALA A 21 2.32 11.64 9.07
N GLY A 22 3.65 11.54 9.04
CA GLY A 22 4.42 10.84 10.05
C GLY A 22 4.88 9.45 9.68
N TYR A 23 4.78 9.07 8.40
CA TYR A 23 5.17 7.73 7.94
C TYR A 23 6.44 7.75 7.13
N ASP A 24 7.29 6.75 7.34
CA ASP A 24 8.43 6.49 6.46
C ASP A 24 7.97 5.66 5.27
N THR A 25 8.57 5.90 4.11
CA THR A 25 8.26 5.15 2.91
C THR A 25 9.52 4.55 2.28
N GLU A 26 9.32 3.44 1.58
CA GLU A 26 10.35 2.81 0.76
C GLU A 26 9.77 2.62 -0.63
N LEU A 27 10.59 2.88 -1.65
CA LEU A 27 10.18 2.65 -3.04
C LEU A 27 10.80 1.39 -3.58
N LEU A 28 9.98 0.58 -4.25
CA LEU A 28 10.41 -0.62 -4.94
C LEU A 28 10.12 -0.42 -6.43
N LEU A 29 11.09 -0.75 -7.27
CA LEU A 29 10.98 -0.53 -8.70
C LEU A 29 11.30 -1.82 -9.45
N ALA A 30 10.49 -2.14 -10.46
CA ALA A 30 10.72 -3.28 -11.35
C ALA A 30 10.11 -2.97 -12.72
N GLY A 31 10.95 -2.62 -13.69
CA GLY A 31 10.47 -2.16 -14.99
C GLY A 31 9.60 -0.92 -14.82
N ASP A 32 8.35 -0.99 -15.30
CA ASP A 32 7.39 0.11 -15.17
C ASP A 32 6.63 0.08 -13.84
N GLN A 33 6.80 -0.96 -13.04
CA GLN A 33 6.08 -1.16 -11.79
C GLN A 33 6.72 -0.36 -10.67
N VAL A 34 5.89 0.29 -9.86
CA VAL A 34 6.32 1.05 -8.69
C VAL A 34 5.55 0.55 -7.48
N GLY A 35 6.28 0.12 -6.44
CA GLY A 35 5.71 -0.21 -5.16
C GLY A 35 6.07 0.85 -4.14
N VAL A 36 5.07 1.36 -3.42
CA VAL A 36 5.28 2.30 -2.32
C VAL A 36 5.00 1.55 -1.03
N VAL A 37 6.02 1.32 -0.23
CA VAL A 37 5.89 0.66 1.06
C VAL A 37 5.81 1.74 2.14
N VAL A 38 4.67 1.84 2.80
CA VAL A 38 4.49 2.71 3.97
C VAL A 38 4.82 1.86 5.20
N ARG A 39 5.82 2.28 5.97
CA ARG A 39 6.37 1.47 7.05
C ARG A 39 5.70 1.72 8.38
N ASP A 40 5.66 0.66 9.21
CA ASP A 40 5.26 0.74 10.62
C ASP A 40 3.89 1.39 10.81
N VAL A 41 2.94 1.01 9.99
CA VAL A 41 1.56 1.50 10.09
C VAL A 41 0.90 0.88 11.33
N PRO A 42 0.43 1.68 12.29
CA PRO A 42 -0.21 1.15 13.49
C PRO A 42 -1.51 0.39 13.15
N LEU A 43 -1.71 -0.72 13.83
CA LEU A 43 -2.91 -1.53 13.68
C LEU A 43 -3.81 -1.37 14.91
N PRO A 44 -5.15 -1.55 14.75
CA PRO A 44 -6.05 -1.47 15.90
C PRO A 44 -5.73 -2.58 16.89
N GLU A 45 -5.78 -2.23 18.17
CA GLU A 45 -5.45 -3.14 19.24
C GLU A 45 -6.45 -4.30 19.29
N GLY A 46 -5.92 -5.50 19.51
CA GLY A 46 -6.73 -6.68 19.74
C GLY A 46 -7.30 -7.35 18.52
N ARG A 47 -7.05 -6.83 17.32
CA ARG A 47 -7.62 -7.38 16.07
C ARG A 47 -6.59 -8.12 15.23
N TRP A 48 -5.33 -7.76 15.33
CA TRP A 48 -4.25 -8.35 14.54
C TRP A 48 -3.22 -8.99 15.44
N SER A 49 -2.44 -9.90 14.86
CA SER A 49 -1.36 -10.58 15.60
C SER A 49 -0.15 -9.67 15.87
N GLN A 50 -0.12 -8.50 15.23
CA GLN A 50 0.98 -7.54 15.35
C GLN A 50 0.43 -6.17 15.71
N GLU A 51 1.28 -5.33 16.28
CA GLU A 51 0.91 -3.96 16.64
C GLU A 51 1.00 -3.00 15.47
N SER A 52 1.82 -3.34 14.47
CA SER A 52 2.01 -2.53 13.27
C SER A 52 2.36 -3.43 12.09
N THR A 53 2.24 -2.89 10.91
CA THR A 53 2.61 -3.59 9.68
C THR A 53 3.09 -2.59 8.63
N ASP A 54 3.88 -3.09 7.68
CA ASP A 54 4.14 -2.33 6.47
C ASP A 54 2.95 -2.51 5.52
N VAL A 55 2.66 -1.49 4.71
CA VAL A 55 1.59 -1.53 3.71
C VAL A 55 2.19 -1.12 2.38
N MET A 56 2.08 -1.99 1.38
CA MET A 56 2.54 -1.67 0.02
C MET A 56 1.37 -1.34 -0.88
N LEU A 57 1.52 -0.25 -1.62
CA LEU A 57 0.58 0.19 -2.65
C LEU A 57 1.32 0.13 -3.99
N MET A 58 0.67 -0.35 -5.04
CA MET A 58 1.32 -0.52 -6.33
C MET A 58 0.69 0.36 -7.40
N THR A 59 1.54 0.92 -8.23
CA THR A 59 1.15 1.69 -9.41
C THR A 59 2.22 1.48 -10.49
N THR A 60 2.26 2.36 -11.48
CA THR A 60 3.30 2.34 -12.50
C THR A 60 3.93 3.73 -12.63
N VAL A 61 4.94 3.82 -13.50
CA VAL A 61 5.61 5.10 -13.79
C VAL A 61 4.65 6.14 -14.39
N LEU A 62 3.46 5.74 -14.81
CA LEU A 62 2.43 6.64 -15.37
C LEU A 62 1.52 7.24 -14.29
N TYR A 63 1.81 7.00 -13.01
CA TYR A 63 1.04 7.60 -11.93
C TYR A 63 0.87 9.12 -12.16
N PRO A 64 -0.28 9.74 -11.95
CA PRO A 64 -1.53 9.20 -11.42
C PRO A 64 -2.50 8.62 -12.47
N GLN A 65 -2.09 8.52 -13.73
CA GLN A 65 -2.94 7.93 -14.77
C GLN A 65 -3.14 6.43 -14.53
N SER A 66 -2.12 5.75 -14.01
CA SER A 66 -2.26 4.37 -13.57
C SER A 66 -2.98 4.32 -12.24
N ALA A 67 -4.06 3.55 -12.20
CA ALA A 67 -4.86 3.39 -10.99
C ALA A 67 -4.11 2.62 -9.92
N MET A 68 -4.48 2.85 -8.66
CA MET A 68 -4.15 1.97 -7.56
C MET A 68 -5.39 1.20 -7.16
N ASP A 69 -5.21 -0.09 -6.84
CA ASP A 69 -6.29 -0.94 -6.34
C ASP A 69 -5.67 -1.98 -5.42
N MET A 70 -6.45 -2.51 -4.47
CA MET A 70 -5.95 -3.48 -3.51
C MET A 70 -4.78 -2.92 -2.69
N PHE A 71 -4.17 -3.73 -1.86
CA PHE A 71 -2.94 -3.41 -1.15
C PHE A 71 -2.29 -4.70 -0.66
N TRP A 72 -1.04 -4.60 -0.21
CA TRP A 72 -0.24 -5.74 0.23
C TRP A 72 0.41 -5.46 1.57
N THR A 73 0.61 -6.50 2.34
CA THR A 73 1.36 -6.46 3.60
C THR A 73 2.43 -7.55 3.57
N PRO A 74 3.38 -7.57 4.52
CA PRO A 74 4.25 -8.73 4.69
C PRO A 74 3.41 -10.01 4.86
N PRO A 75 3.93 -11.16 4.43
CA PRO A 75 3.13 -12.40 4.37
C PRO A 75 2.72 -12.96 5.73
N ASP A 76 3.39 -12.57 6.79
CA ASP A 76 3.17 -13.11 8.13
C ASP A 76 2.07 -12.38 8.92
N LEU A 77 1.44 -11.35 8.36
CA LEU A 77 0.34 -10.68 9.06
C LEU A 77 -0.86 -11.60 9.19
N ARG A 78 -1.35 -11.76 10.41
CA ARG A 78 -2.48 -12.62 10.77
C ARG A 78 -3.47 -11.86 11.64
N LEU A 79 -4.69 -12.38 11.72
CA LEU A 79 -5.65 -11.90 12.70
C LEU A 79 -5.18 -12.29 14.11
N ALA A 80 -5.70 -11.63 15.13
CA ALA A 80 -5.36 -11.95 16.52
C ALA A 80 -5.62 -13.41 16.88
N SER A 81 -6.61 -14.04 16.22
CA SER A 81 -6.90 -15.46 16.38
C SER A 81 -5.83 -16.38 15.79
N GLY A 82 -4.93 -15.85 14.96
CA GLY A 82 -3.97 -16.63 14.21
C GLY A 82 -4.44 -17.05 12.83
N ASP A 83 -5.69 -16.76 12.50
CA ASP A 83 -6.25 -17.08 11.20
C ASP A 83 -5.74 -16.12 10.12
N GLU A 84 -5.79 -16.57 8.87
CA GLU A 84 -5.47 -15.70 7.75
C GLU A 84 -6.56 -14.64 7.57
N PRO A 85 -6.18 -13.40 7.21
CA PRO A 85 -7.17 -12.37 6.93
C PRO A 85 -8.10 -12.76 5.79
N THR A 86 -9.33 -12.30 5.86
CA THR A 86 -10.34 -12.55 4.82
C THR A 86 -9.91 -11.95 3.48
N ALA A 87 -10.18 -12.66 2.39
CA ALA A 87 -9.90 -12.21 1.02
C ALA A 87 -8.42 -11.85 0.81
N SER A 88 -7.52 -12.65 1.35
CA SER A 88 -6.08 -12.46 1.19
C SER A 88 -5.42 -13.68 0.57
N ASN A 89 -4.34 -13.45 -0.18
CA ASN A 89 -3.54 -14.48 -0.83
C ASN A 89 -2.08 -14.09 -0.81
N LEU A 90 -1.20 -15.10 -0.87
CA LEU A 90 0.23 -14.87 -0.93
C LEU A 90 0.67 -14.66 -2.38
N GLU A 91 1.54 -13.68 -2.59
CA GLU A 91 2.11 -13.36 -3.90
C GLU A 91 3.57 -12.95 -3.76
N VAL A 92 4.28 -12.89 -4.89
CA VAL A 92 5.65 -12.39 -4.93
C VAL A 92 5.66 -11.16 -5.84
N HIS A 93 6.17 -10.05 -5.33
CA HIS A 93 6.36 -8.80 -6.08
C HIS A 93 7.71 -8.19 -5.68
N PHE A 94 8.44 -7.66 -6.63
CA PHE A 94 9.76 -7.04 -6.37
C PHE A 94 10.71 -8.02 -5.67
N GLU A 95 10.63 -9.30 -6.05
CA GLU A 95 11.45 -10.39 -5.49
C GLU A 95 11.25 -10.61 -4.01
N ARG A 96 10.11 -10.20 -3.46
CA ARG A 96 9.74 -10.39 -2.05
C ARG A 96 8.37 -11.04 -1.94
N PRO A 97 8.14 -11.86 -0.89
CA PRO A 97 6.80 -12.38 -0.63
C PRO A 97 5.92 -11.31 0.01
N TRP A 98 4.65 -11.30 -0.37
CA TRP A 98 3.66 -10.37 0.14
C TRP A 98 2.33 -11.07 0.33
N ARG A 99 1.49 -10.50 1.19
CA ARG A 99 0.08 -10.90 1.31
C ARG A 99 -0.77 -9.84 0.65
N ARG A 100 -1.48 -10.23 -0.42
CA ARG A 100 -2.39 -9.34 -1.13
C ARG A 100 -3.75 -9.35 -0.44
N PHE A 101 -4.29 -8.16 -0.20
CA PHE A 101 -5.67 -7.99 0.24
C PHE A 101 -6.51 -7.61 -0.97
N SER A 102 -7.42 -8.53 -1.37
CA SER A 102 -8.24 -8.38 -2.59
C SER A 102 -9.46 -7.50 -2.32
N TRP A 103 -9.22 -6.31 -1.81
CA TRP A 103 -10.25 -5.33 -1.53
C TRP A 103 -10.17 -4.22 -2.56
N HIS A 104 -11.28 -4.02 -3.28
CA HIS A 104 -11.37 -3.07 -4.37
C HIS A 104 -12.03 -1.78 -3.91
N ARG A 105 -11.67 -0.69 -4.56
CA ARG A 105 -12.30 0.59 -4.31
C ARG A 105 -13.75 0.55 -4.77
N ASN A 106 -14.60 1.30 -4.09
CA ASN A 106 -16.03 1.38 -4.42
C ASN A 106 -16.29 2.21 -5.68
N SER A 107 -15.35 3.03 -6.12
CA SER A 107 -15.48 3.89 -7.29
C SER A 107 -14.26 3.76 -8.18
N GLU A 108 -14.40 4.18 -9.45
CA GLU A 108 -13.27 4.21 -10.36
C GLU A 108 -12.19 5.17 -9.89
N TRP A 109 -10.95 4.80 -10.17
CA TRP A 109 -9.82 5.69 -9.95
C TRP A 109 -9.93 6.90 -10.89
N ARG A 110 -9.79 8.09 -10.32
CA ARG A 110 -9.87 9.36 -11.07
C ARG A 110 -8.57 10.14 -10.87
N PRO A 111 -7.71 10.19 -11.90
CA PRO A 111 -6.49 11.01 -11.82
C PRO A 111 -6.83 12.46 -11.47
N GLY A 112 -6.02 13.05 -10.59
CA GLY A 112 -6.26 14.41 -10.12
C GLY A 112 -7.21 14.51 -8.93
N ARG A 113 -8.02 13.50 -8.70
CA ARG A 113 -8.91 13.40 -7.54
C ARG A 113 -8.44 12.34 -6.56
N ASP A 114 -8.10 11.15 -7.10
CA ASP A 114 -7.55 10.07 -6.32
C ASP A 114 -6.03 10.13 -6.41
N ASP A 115 -5.37 9.81 -5.31
CA ASP A 115 -3.91 9.88 -5.21
C ASP A 115 -3.40 8.83 -4.24
N LEU A 116 -2.08 8.83 -4.01
CA LEU A 116 -1.43 7.90 -3.10
C LEU A 116 -2.06 7.97 -1.70
N LEU A 117 -2.30 9.17 -1.19
CA LEU A 117 -2.82 9.33 0.17
C LEU A 117 -4.25 8.82 0.27
N SER A 118 -5.11 9.09 -0.72
CA SER A 118 -6.50 8.61 -0.68
C SER A 118 -6.54 7.08 -0.74
N HIS A 119 -5.65 6.45 -1.52
CA HIS A 119 -5.60 5.00 -1.59
C HIS A 119 -5.02 4.40 -0.30
N PHE A 120 -4.03 5.05 0.30
CA PHE A 120 -3.51 4.64 1.59
C PHE A 120 -4.61 4.69 2.67
N GLU A 121 -5.43 5.74 2.68
CA GLU A 121 -6.57 5.84 3.60
C GLU A 121 -7.59 4.72 3.38
N PHE A 122 -7.79 4.32 2.13
CA PHE A 122 -8.61 3.16 1.81
C PHE A 122 -8.04 1.88 2.45
N ALA A 123 -6.74 1.66 2.35
CA ALA A 123 -6.08 0.50 2.95
C ALA A 123 -6.20 0.54 4.49
N LEU A 124 -6.01 1.72 5.10
CA LEU A 124 -6.16 1.87 6.54
C LEU A 124 -7.57 1.52 7.01
N ALA A 125 -8.59 1.96 6.29
CA ALA A 125 -9.98 1.66 6.63
C ALA A 125 -10.22 0.15 6.65
N ARG A 126 -9.66 -0.57 5.68
CA ARG A 126 -9.78 -2.03 5.63
C ARG A 126 -9.05 -2.69 6.81
N LEU A 127 -7.85 -2.23 7.12
CA LEU A 127 -7.07 -2.80 8.23
C LEU A 127 -7.76 -2.53 9.57
N ASN A 128 -8.45 -1.40 9.70
CA ASN A 128 -9.20 -1.08 10.92
C ASN A 128 -10.42 -1.99 11.11
N ASP A 129 -10.93 -2.61 10.05
CA ASP A 129 -11.98 -3.62 10.18
C ASP A 129 -11.48 -4.87 10.92
N GLY A 130 -10.23 -5.24 10.76
CA GLY A 130 -9.62 -6.34 11.53
C GLY A 130 -10.18 -7.72 11.20
N ARG A 131 -10.37 -8.03 9.92
CA ARG A 131 -10.93 -9.32 9.52
C ARG A 131 -10.26 -9.93 8.30
#